data_dd03bb763bfc8c1042f9ca1cb5980234
#
_entry.id   dd03bb763bfc8c1042f9ca1cb5980234
#
_cell.length_a   1.000
_cell.length_b   1.000
_cell.length_c   1.000
_cell.angle_alpha   90.00
_cell.angle_beta   90.00
_cell.angle_gamma   90.00
#
_symmetry.space_group_name_H-M   'P 1'
#
loop_
_entity.id
_entity.type
_entity.pdbx_description
1 polymer ?
#
loop_
_entity_poly.entity_id
_entity_poly.type
_entity_poly.pdbx_seq_one_letter_code
_entity_poly.pdbx_strand_id
1 'polypeptide(L)'
;MLTIRLSRVGKNKQPSYRLIVSEKARDPWGKYLENVGFYNPRSNPPEIKFNAERIKFWMSKGAQLSDTVNNLLIGQKILSGNKRKIIKLSKKRKIKLAEKSAKGGSASGGKKATPAPAAAPAPEAPVAA
;
A
#
# COMPACT_ATOMS: atom_id res chain seq x y z
N MET A 1 13.60 11.76 19.23
CA MET A 1 13.48 11.60 17.78
C MET A 1 12.07 11.15 17.47
N LEU A 2 11.32 11.91 16.65
CA LEU A 2 9.94 11.63 16.30
C LEU A 2 9.84 10.67 15.14
N THR A 3 8.87 9.77 15.17
CA THR A 3 8.62 8.78 14.12
C THR A 3 7.13 8.66 13.84
N ILE A 4 6.77 8.64 12.56
CA ILE A 4 5.43 8.33 12.09
C ILE A 4 5.36 6.84 11.80
N ARG A 5 4.52 6.12 12.54
CA ARG A 5 4.42 4.65 12.48
C ARG A 5 2.99 4.15 12.65
N LEU A 6 2.78 2.89 12.31
CA LEU A 6 1.50 2.22 12.51
C LEU A 6 1.42 1.64 13.92
N SER A 7 0.32 1.90 14.62
CA SER A 7 -0.08 1.23 15.85
C SER A 7 -1.25 0.30 15.55
N ARG A 8 -1.13 -0.97 15.96
CA ARG A 8 -2.18 -1.94 15.74
C ARG A 8 -3.34 -1.72 16.70
N VAL A 9 -4.54 -1.72 16.16
CA VAL A 9 -5.82 -1.63 16.88
C VAL A 9 -6.74 -2.74 16.35
N GLY A 10 -7.80 -3.06 17.07
CA GLY A 10 -8.77 -4.05 16.63
C GLY A 10 -8.62 -5.40 17.34
N LYS A 11 -9.50 -6.33 16.95
CA LYS A 11 -9.62 -7.65 17.58
C LYS A 11 -8.57 -8.64 17.06
N ASN A 12 -8.44 -9.78 17.72
CA ASN A 12 -7.65 -10.89 17.24
C ASN A 12 -8.17 -11.33 15.85
N LYS A 13 -7.25 -11.62 14.92
CA LYS A 13 -7.52 -11.96 13.50
C LYS A 13 -8.22 -10.85 12.67
N GLN A 14 -8.51 -9.67 13.27
CA GLN A 14 -9.07 -8.50 12.57
C GLN A 14 -8.20 -7.25 12.82
N PRO A 15 -6.98 -7.20 12.25
CA PRO A 15 -6.09 -6.07 12.46
C PRO A 15 -6.59 -4.84 11.72
N SER A 16 -6.67 -3.73 12.42
CA SER A 16 -6.72 -2.38 11.89
C SER A 16 -5.57 -1.57 12.48
N TYR A 17 -5.19 -0.47 11.83
CA TYR A 17 -4.02 0.30 12.22
C TYR A 17 -4.35 1.78 12.27
N ARG A 18 -3.83 2.46 13.29
CA ARG A 18 -3.78 3.92 13.36
C ARG A 18 -2.39 4.38 12.92
N LEU A 19 -2.34 5.47 12.17
CA LEU A 19 -1.10 6.15 11.85
C LEU A 19 -0.83 7.20 12.92
N ILE A 20 0.19 6.98 13.74
CA ILE A 20 0.52 7.82 14.88
C ILE A 20 1.88 8.47 14.75
N VAL A 21 2.01 9.66 15.32
CA VAL A 21 3.26 10.35 15.55
C VAL A 21 3.68 10.12 17.00
N SER A 22 4.81 9.50 17.20
CA SER A 22 5.34 9.21 18.55
C SER A 22 6.86 9.24 18.58
N GLU A 23 7.43 9.29 19.77
CA GLU A 23 8.87 9.11 19.95
C GLU A 23 9.29 7.70 19.58
N LYS A 24 10.44 7.57 18.90
CA LYS A 24 10.98 6.28 18.46
C LYS A 24 11.23 5.30 19.62
N ALA A 25 11.65 5.83 20.78
CA ALA A 25 11.95 5.03 21.96
C ALA A 25 10.71 4.50 22.68
N ARG A 26 9.54 5.14 22.48
CA ARG A 26 8.29 4.74 23.15
C ARG A 26 7.62 3.57 22.45
N ASP A 27 6.80 2.85 23.23
CA ASP A 27 5.97 1.77 22.72
C ASP A 27 4.91 2.32 21.72
N PRO A 28 4.61 1.61 20.61
CA PRO A 28 3.53 1.94 19.68
C PRO A 28 2.13 1.97 20.30
N TRP A 29 1.89 1.27 21.40
CA TRP A 29 0.60 1.26 22.09
C TRP A 29 0.49 2.29 23.22
N GLY A 30 1.61 2.92 23.59
CA GLY A 30 1.67 3.94 24.62
C GLY A 30 1.13 5.31 24.15
N LYS A 31 1.46 6.35 24.93
CA LYS A 31 1.09 7.74 24.61
C LYS A 31 1.74 8.16 23.28
N TYR A 32 0.94 8.72 22.39
CA TYR A 32 1.37 9.31 21.13
C TYR A 32 1.03 10.81 21.10
N LEU A 33 1.69 11.57 20.24
CA LEU A 33 1.48 13.01 20.11
C LEU A 33 0.20 13.31 19.31
N GLU A 34 0.05 12.66 18.16
CA GLU A 34 -1.08 12.89 17.27
C GLU A 34 -1.42 11.62 16.48
N ASN A 35 -2.71 11.45 16.19
CA ASN A 35 -3.20 10.45 15.25
C ASN A 35 -3.46 11.13 13.90
N VAL A 36 -2.69 10.76 12.89
CA VAL A 36 -2.73 11.37 11.55
C VAL A 36 -3.41 10.50 10.51
N GLY A 37 -3.98 9.36 10.91
CA GLY A 37 -4.75 8.55 9.99
C GLY A 37 -5.10 7.15 10.45
N PHE A 38 -5.80 6.45 9.57
CA PHE A 38 -6.30 5.10 9.78
C PHE A 38 -6.01 4.24 8.56
N TYR A 39 -5.68 2.96 8.79
CA TYR A 39 -5.43 1.97 7.74
C TYR A 39 -6.09 0.64 8.08
N ASN A 40 -6.95 0.16 7.21
CA ASN A 40 -7.57 -1.15 7.29
C ASN A 40 -7.14 -2.01 6.09
N PRO A 41 -6.30 -3.02 6.28
CA PRO A 41 -5.83 -3.88 5.19
C PRO A 41 -6.85 -4.94 4.76
N ARG A 42 -7.91 -5.17 5.54
CA ARG A 42 -8.87 -6.26 5.29
C ARG A 42 -10.01 -5.89 4.36
N SER A 43 -10.34 -4.61 4.26
CA SER A 43 -11.31 -4.15 3.27
C SER A 43 -10.75 -4.37 1.86
N ASN A 44 -11.59 -4.71 0.94
CA ASN A 44 -11.23 -4.85 -0.47
C ASN A 44 -12.04 -3.84 -1.29
N PRO A 45 -11.45 -2.76 -1.76
CA PRO A 45 -10.04 -2.34 -1.63
C PRO A 45 -9.65 -1.94 -0.19
N PRO A 46 -8.34 -1.94 0.17
CA PRO A 46 -7.89 -1.55 1.49
C PRO A 46 -8.25 -0.09 1.80
N GLU A 47 -8.87 0.11 2.96
CA GLU A 47 -9.29 1.45 3.38
C GLU A 47 -8.10 2.21 3.98
N ILE A 48 -7.79 3.37 3.40
CA ILE A 48 -6.69 4.23 3.82
C ILE A 48 -7.22 5.66 3.96
N LYS A 49 -7.22 6.17 5.19
CA LYS A 49 -7.61 7.56 5.49
C LYS A 49 -6.42 8.24 6.16
N PHE A 50 -5.66 9.01 5.38
CA PHE A 50 -4.50 9.75 5.87
C PHE A 50 -4.69 11.25 5.71
N ASN A 51 -4.38 12.01 6.76
CA ASN A 51 -4.32 13.46 6.70
C ASN A 51 -2.95 13.88 6.14
N ALA A 52 -2.91 14.16 4.83
CA ALA A 52 -1.68 14.50 4.12
C ALA A 52 -1.02 15.78 4.63
N GLU A 53 -1.80 16.78 5.04
CA GLU A 53 -1.29 18.07 5.55
C GLU A 53 -0.55 17.87 6.87
N ARG A 54 -1.17 17.12 7.80
CA ARG A 54 -0.54 16.85 9.11
C ARG A 54 0.70 15.98 8.97
N ILE A 55 0.71 15.01 8.06
CA ILE A 55 1.89 14.20 7.76
C ILE A 55 3.04 15.09 7.24
N LYS A 56 2.77 15.97 6.26
CA LYS A 56 3.77 16.90 5.73
C LYS A 56 4.28 17.86 6.81
N PHE A 57 3.40 18.37 7.67
CA PHE A 57 3.77 19.21 8.81
C PHE A 57 4.75 18.50 9.74
N TRP A 58 4.47 17.26 10.15
CA TRP A 58 5.38 16.51 11.02
C TRP A 58 6.68 16.14 10.33
N MET A 59 6.67 15.87 9.04
CA MET A 59 7.89 15.67 8.27
C MET A 59 8.76 16.93 8.24
N SER A 60 8.19 18.11 8.06
CA SER A 60 8.93 19.40 8.12
C SER A 60 9.52 19.67 9.51
N LYS A 61 8.89 19.13 10.57
CA LYS A 61 9.43 19.14 11.94
C LYS A 61 10.46 18.05 12.21
N GLY A 62 10.87 17.29 11.19
CA GLY A 62 11.91 16.27 11.30
C GLY A 62 11.42 14.90 11.76
N ALA A 63 10.13 14.60 11.71
CA ALA A 63 9.61 13.26 12.01
C ALA A 63 10.00 12.27 10.91
N GLN A 64 10.59 11.14 11.29
CA GLN A 64 10.96 10.09 10.36
C GLN A 64 9.78 9.16 10.06
N LEU A 65 9.69 8.71 8.81
CA LEU A 65 8.70 7.72 8.38
C LEU A 65 9.24 6.30 8.59
N SER A 66 8.43 5.40 9.14
CA SER A 66 8.73 3.97 9.08
C SER A 66 8.62 3.46 7.64
N ASP A 67 9.36 2.41 7.27
CA ASP A 67 9.43 1.93 5.89
C ASP A 67 8.04 1.50 5.35
N THR A 68 7.23 0.89 6.19
CA THR A 68 5.85 0.51 5.85
C THR A 68 4.99 1.73 5.53
N VAL A 69 5.04 2.77 6.39
CA VAL A 69 4.28 4.01 6.20
C VAL A 69 4.75 4.73 4.94
N ASN A 70 6.06 4.82 4.71
CA ASN A 70 6.62 5.41 3.50
C ASN A 70 6.04 4.74 2.23
N ASN A 71 6.00 3.40 2.21
CA ASN A 71 5.46 2.66 1.07
C ASN A 71 3.95 2.84 0.86
N LEU A 72 3.19 3.00 1.97
CA LEU A 72 1.75 3.30 1.90
C LEU A 72 1.50 4.71 1.36
N LEU A 73 2.26 5.73 1.83
CA LEU A 73 2.13 7.11 1.37
C LEU A 73 2.50 7.27 -0.11
N ILE A 74 3.52 6.56 -0.59
CA ILE A 74 3.86 6.51 -2.02
C ILE A 74 2.75 5.83 -2.82
N GLY A 75 2.16 4.75 -2.30
CA GLY A 75 1.02 4.07 -2.92
C GLY A 75 -0.20 4.97 -3.08
N GLN A 76 -0.41 5.90 -2.15
CA GLN A 76 -1.48 6.90 -2.17
C GLN A 76 -1.11 8.20 -2.92
N LYS A 77 0.07 8.25 -3.53
CA LYS A 77 0.61 9.45 -4.23
C LYS A 77 0.70 10.71 -3.35
N ILE A 78 0.71 10.57 -2.03
CA ILE A 78 0.90 11.67 -1.08
C ILE A 78 2.38 12.08 -1.03
N LEU A 79 3.27 11.10 -1.20
CA LEU A 79 4.72 11.30 -1.22
C LEU A 79 5.29 10.83 -2.55
N SER A 80 6.25 11.60 -3.09
CA SER A 80 7.03 11.20 -4.26
C SER A 80 8.24 10.38 -3.82
N GLY A 81 8.57 9.32 -4.53
CA GLY A 81 9.76 8.53 -4.26
C GLY A 81 9.62 7.05 -4.58
N ASN A 82 10.69 6.31 -4.35
CA ASN A 82 10.72 4.87 -4.56
C ASN A 82 10.31 4.12 -3.29
N LYS A 83 9.53 3.05 -3.47
CA LYS A 83 9.15 2.16 -2.36
C LYS A 83 10.39 1.48 -1.77
N ARG A 84 10.49 1.49 -0.45
CA ARG A 84 11.57 0.83 0.29
C ARG A 84 11.35 -0.66 0.39
N LYS A 85 12.41 -1.43 0.21
CA LYS A 85 12.37 -2.89 0.37
C LYS A 85 12.33 -3.25 1.85
N ILE A 86 11.18 -3.69 2.37
CA ILE A 86 10.98 -4.01 3.79
C ILE A 86 11.56 -5.39 4.13
N ILE A 87 11.39 -6.36 3.22
CA ILE A 87 11.80 -7.75 3.45
C ILE A 87 13.23 -7.97 2.94
N LYS A 88 14.14 -8.27 3.85
CA LYS A 88 15.49 -8.75 3.54
C LYS A 88 15.45 -10.28 3.53
N LEU A 89 15.39 -10.87 2.34
CA LEU A 89 15.48 -12.34 2.20
C LEU A 89 16.89 -12.81 2.55
N SER A 90 17.00 -13.86 3.37
CA SER A 90 18.30 -14.52 3.64
C SER A 90 18.90 -15.07 2.34
N LYS A 91 20.25 -15.21 2.31
CA LYS A 91 20.96 -15.75 1.13
C LYS A 91 20.40 -17.10 0.69
N LYS A 92 20.17 -18.03 1.64
CA LYS A 92 19.58 -19.36 1.38
C LYS A 92 18.18 -19.29 0.73
N ARG A 93 17.34 -18.34 1.17
CA ARG A 93 15.98 -18.18 0.62
C ARG A 93 15.98 -17.54 -0.77
N LYS A 94 16.97 -16.67 -1.05
CA LYS A 94 17.17 -16.09 -2.39
C LYS A 94 17.56 -17.19 -3.40
N ILE A 95 18.49 -18.07 -3.04
CA ILE A 95 18.93 -19.20 -3.87
C ILE A 95 17.76 -20.13 -4.17
N LYS A 96 17.01 -20.57 -3.14
CA LYS A 96 15.81 -21.41 -3.35
C LYS A 96 14.73 -20.76 -4.22
N LEU A 97 14.55 -19.43 -4.13
CA LEU A 97 13.61 -18.71 -4.98
C LEU A 97 14.10 -18.62 -6.44
N ALA A 98 15.41 -18.42 -6.63
CA ALA A 98 16.03 -18.41 -7.95
C ALA A 98 15.95 -19.81 -8.62
N GLU A 99 16.23 -20.88 -7.86
CA GLU A 99 16.08 -22.28 -8.34
C GLU A 99 14.62 -22.61 -8.68
N LYS A 100 13.66 -22.13 -7.85
CA LYS A 100 12.23 -22.35 -8.11
C LYS A 100 11.75 -21.58 -9.34
N SER A 101 12.23 -20.36 -9.57
CA SER A 101 11.93 -19.59 -10.78
C SER A 101 12.55 -20.20 -12.03
N ALA A 102 13.76 -20.74 -11.93
CA ALA A 102 14.42 -21.46 -13.02
C ALA A 102 13.72 -22.78 -13.39
N LYS A 103 13.23 -23.53 -12.38
CA LYS A 103 12.44 -24.76 -12.60
C LYS A 103 10.99 -24.52 -13.00
N GLY A 104 10.42 -23.34 -12.70
CA GLY A 104 9.03 -22.97 -13.05
C GLY A 104 8.86 -22.37 -14.44
N GLY A 105 9.93 -22.17 -15.19
CA GLY A 105 9.93 -21.56 -16.53
C GLY A 105 9.55 -22.47 -17.69
N SER A 106 9.15 -23.74 -17.45
CA SER A 106 8.87 -24.71 -18.51
C SER A 106 7.43 -25.26 -18.51
N ALA A 107 6.44 -24.51 -18.06
CA ALA A 107 5.04 -24.90 -18.27
C ALA A 107 4.09 -23.72 -18.04
N SER A 108 3.89 -22.87 -19.02
CA SER A 108 2.63 -22.24 -19.38
C SER A 108 2.81 -21.49 -20.70
N GLY A 109 2.71 -22.23 -21.77
CA GLY A 109 2.49 -21.69 -23.10
C GLY A 109 1.07 -21.16 -23.23
N GLY A 110 0.95 -19.94 -23.78
CA GLY A 110 -0.14 -19.52 -24.60
C GLY A 110 -1.58 -19.61 -24.09
N LYS A 111 -2.12 -18.46 -23.64
CA LYS A 111 -3.50 -18.13 -24.00
C LYS A 111 -3.52 -16.69 -24.56
N LYS A 112 -3.44 -16.65 -25.89
CA LYS A 112 -3.63 -15.50 -26.74
C LYS A 112 -5.04 -14.99 -26.55
N ALA A 113 -5.20 -13.81 -25.97
CA ALA A 113 -6.49 -13.13 -25.96
C ALA A 113 -6.75 -12.57 -27.35
N THR A 114 -7.81 -13.05 -27.97
CA THR A 114 -8.38 -12.54 -29.22
C THR A 114 -9.04 -11.18 -28.94
N PRO A 115 -8.80 -10.14 -29.75
CA PRO A 115 -9.54 -8.90 -29.62
C PRO A 115 -10.99 -9.08 -30.10
N ALA A 116 -11.94 -8.63 -29.32
CA ALA A 116 -13.35 -8.60 -29.68
C ALA A 116 -13.59 -7.59 -30.81
N PRO A 117 -14.47 -7.88 -31.79
CA PRO A 117 -14.79 -6.97 -32.88
C PRO A 117 -15.65 -5.80 -32.39
N ALA A 118 -15.39 -4.63 -32.99
CA ALA A 118 -16.09 -3.39 -32.76
C ALA A 118 -17.61 -3.51 -32.98
N ALA A 119 -18.39 -3.00 -32.05
CA ALA A 119 -19.83 -2.86 -32.17
C ALA A 119 -20.17 -1.77 -33.20
N ALA A 120 -21.09 -2.10 -34.09
CA ALA A 120 -21.66 -1.23 -35.11
C ALA A 120 -22.52 -0.10 -34.51
N PRO A 121 -22.70 1.03 -35.21
CA PRO A 121 -23.45 2.17 -34.72
C PRO A 121 -24.96 1.90 -34.71
N ALA A 122 -25.63 2.40 -33.70
CA ALA A 122 -27.08 2.35 -33.56
C ALA A 122 -27.77 3.29 -34.58
N PRO A 123 -28.95 2.92 -35.14
CA PRO A 123 -29.67 3.79 -36.06
C PRO A 123 -30.44 4.90 -35.34
N GLU A 124 -30.40 6.07 -35.97
CA GLU A 124 -31.19 7.24 -35.59
C GLU A 124 -32.69 6.97 -35.52
N ALA A 125 -33.36 7.49 -34.51
CA ALA A 125 -34.80 7.52 -34.41
C ALA A 125 -35.36 8.70 -35.23
N PRO A 126 -36.44 8.54 -35.99
CA PRO A 126 -37.02 9.61 -36.77
C PRO A 126 -37.85 10.56 -35.88
N VAL A 127 -37.64 11.85 -36.11
CA VAL A 127 -38.51 12.92 -35.61
C VAL A 127 -39.82 12.84 -36.38
N ALA A 128 -40.95 12.73 -35.68
CA ALA A 128 -42.31 12.92 -36.25
C ALA A 128 -42.96 14.15 -35.62
N ALA A 129 -43.43 14.94 -36.50
CA ALA A 129 -44.28 16.11 -36.51
C ALA A 129 -45.23 16.30 -35.31
#